data_43d74436fd6111dd238c2a1c9734a473
#
_entry.id   43d74436fd6111dd238c2a1c9734a473
#
_cell.length_a   1.000
_cell.length_b   1.000
_cell.length_c   1.000
_cell.angle_alpha   90.00
_cell.angle_beta   90.00
_cell.angle_gamma   90.00
#
_symmetry.space_group_name_H-M   'P 1'
#
loop_
_entity.id
_entity.type
_entity.pdbx_description
1 polymer ?
#
loop_
_entity_poly.entity_id
_entity_poly.type
_entity_poly.pdbx_seq_one_letter_code
_entity_poly.pdbx_strand_id
1 'polypeptide(L)'
;MNSAAKRIPGELGLWILIFGDLFVFALFFGMFGYYRLVEPQVFRVAQPMLNQGLGLLNTFILLTSSLFVAKAMAAARAGAPHLARRWTSFAIGLGFAFVVVKVVEYSQKVSAGLVPTTNDFFMLFFAFTGIHLMHVLAGLGALTILRARVGRSTPGTNDPVVESCAIFWHMVDLLWVMLFAILYMHR
;
A
#
# COMPACT_ATOMS: atom_id res chain seq x y z
N MET A 1 -31.10 8.32 -27.63
CA MET A 1 -30.69 7.79 -26.30
C MET A 1 -29.29 7.21 -26.47
N ASN A 2 -28.24 8.02 -26.21
CA ASN A 2 -26.86 7.54 -26.21
C ASN A 2 -26.61 6.87 -24.85
N SER A 3 -26.59 5.54 -24.83
CA SER A 3 -26.04 4.79 -23.70
C SER A 3 -24.52 5.04 -23.68
N ALA A 4 -24.08 5.99 -22.89
CA ALA A 4 -22.67 6.14 -22.58
C ALA A 4 -22.20 4.79 -22.00
N ALA A 5 -21.49 4.01 -22.80
CA ALA A 5 -20.88 2.77 -22.36
C ALA A 5 -20.10 3.06 -21.07
N LYS A 6 -20.46 2.37 -20.00
CA LYS A 6 -19.90 2.57 -18.66
C LYS A 6 -18.42 2.18 -18.74
N ARG A 7 -17.56 3.21 -18.94
CA ARG A 7 -16.11 3.00 -19.10
C ARG A 7 -15.54 2.47 -17.79
N ILE A 8 -14.80 1.38 -17.85
CA ILE A 8 -14.04 0.86 -16.71
C ILE A 8 -12.97 1.91 -16.39
N PRO A 9 -12.86 2.40 -15.13
CA PRO A 9 -11.86 3.39 -14.76
C PRO A 9 -10.45 2.77 -14.83
N GLY A 10 -9.48 3.54 -15.34
CA GLY A 10 -8.10 3.12 -15.54
C GLY A 10 -7.87 2.30 -16.81
N GLU A 11 -6.66 1.81 -16.97
CA GLU A 11 -6.24 0.97 -18.09
C GLU A 11 -6.49 -0.52 -17.79
N LEU A 12 -6.85 -1.31 -18.82
CA LEU A 12 -7.10 -2.75 -18.67
C LEU A 12 -5.88 -3.50 -18.10
N GLY A 13 -4.67 -3.10 -18.50
CA GLY A 13 -3.42 -3.69 -18.01
C GLY A 13 -3.24 -3.54 -16.50
N LEU A 14 -3.71 -2.42 -15.92
CA LEU A 14 -3.70 -2.23 -14.47
C LEU A 14 -4.57 -3.25 -13.73
N TRP A 15 -5.75 -3.57 -14.26
CA TRP A 15 -6.65 -4.55 -13.63
C TRP A 15 -6.05 -5.94 -13.62
N ILE A 16 -5.34 -6.34 -14.68
CA ILE A 16 -4.61 -7.62 -14.73
C ILE A 16 -3.54 -7.65 -13.65
N LEU A 17 -2.77 -6.57 -13.48
CA LEU A 17 -1.76 -6.45 -12.44
C LEU A 17 -2.39 -6.52 -11.05
N ILE A 18 -3.46 -5.76 -10.78
CA ILE A 18 -4.16 -5.77 -9.49
C ILE A 18 -4.67 -7.18 -9.12
N PHE A 19 -5.32 -7.86 -10.04
CA PHE A 19 -5.81 -9.23 -9.79
C PHE A 19 -4.67 -10.21 -9.57
N GLY A 20 -3.57 -10.07 -10.32
CA GLY A 20 -2.34 -10.85 -10.11
C GLY A 20 -1.76 -10.64 -8.71
N ASP A 21 -1.62 -9.39 -8.28
CA ASP A 21 -1.11 -9.05 -6.96
C ASP A 21 -2.02 -9.56 -5.84
N LEU A 22 -3.34 -9.35 -5.96
CA LEU A 22 -4.31 -9.88 -4.99
C LEU A 22 -4.25 -11.39 -4.87
N PHE A 23 -4.07 -12.10 -6.00
CA PHE A 23 -3.92 -13.55 -6.01
C PHE A 23 -2.63 -14.00 -5.29
N VAL A 24 -1.49 -13.34 -5.57
CA VAL A 24 -0.21 -13.63 -4.91
C VAL A 24 -0.30 -13.35 -3.40
N PHE A 25 -0.89 -12.23 -3.00
CA PHE A 25 -1.08 -11.94 -1.57
C PHE A 25 -2.05 -12.90 -0.89
N ALA A 26 -3.10 -13.37 -1.59
CA ALA A 26 -3.99 -14.41 -1.06
C ALA A 26 -3.24 -15.72 -0.80
N LEU A 27 -2.31 -16.12 -1.70
CA LEU A 27 -1.42 -17.26 -1.45
C LEU A 27 -0.51 -17.04 -0.24
N PHE A 28 0.04 -15.83 -0.06
CA PHE A 28 0.84 -15.48 1.12
C PHE A 28 0.04 -15.58 2.40
N PHE A 29 -1.20 -15.11 2.42
CA PHE A 29 -2.07 -15.24 3.60
C PHE A 29 -2.44 -16.69 3.90
N GLY A 30 -2.67 -17.50 2.86
CA GLY A 30 -2.86 -18.95 2.99
C GLY A 30 -1.62 -19.64 3.59
N MET A 31 -0.42 -19.27 3.10
CA MET A 31 0.84 -19.78 3.62
C MET A 31 1.06 -19.37 5.08
N PHE A 32 0.79 -18.13 5.46
CA PHE A 32 0.84 -17.67 6.84
C PHE A 32 -0.09 -18.48 7.74
N GLY A 33 -1.33 -18.71 7.29
CA GLY A 33 -2.31 -19.53 8.02
C GLY A 33 -1.83 -20.97 8.20
N TYR A 34 -1.26 -21.58 7.17
CA TYR A 34 -0.69 -22.93 7.21
C TYR A 34 0.43 -23.04 8.25
N TYR A 35 1.46 -22.19 8.16
CA TYR A 35 2.58 -22.22 9.13
C TYR A 35 2.14 -21.96 10.57
N ARG A 36 1.15 -21.09 10.75
CA ARG A 36 0.57 -20.84 12.07
C ARG A 36 -0.13 -22.07 12.67
N LEU A 37 -0.74 -22.91 11.82
CA LEU A 37 -1.35 -24.19 12.27
C LEU A 37 -0.30 -25.26 12.55
N VAL A 38 0.78 -25.32 11.79
CA VAL A 38 1.85 -26.30 11.93
C VAL A 38 2.75 -25.97 13.13
N GLU A 39 3.10 -24.69 13.33
CA GLU A 39 4.03 -24.24 14.37
C GLU A 39 3.42 -23.16 15.28
N PRO A 40 2.31 -23.44 15.98
CA PRO A 40 1.58 -22.43 16.74
C PRO A 40 2.40 -21.78 17.86
N GLN A 41 3.37 -22.51 18.43
CA GLN A 41 4.22 -22.00 19.51
C GLN A 41 5.20 -20.92 19.01
N VAL A 42 5.77 -21.10 17.81
CA VAL A 42 6.66 -20.10 17.19
C VAL A 42 5.92 -18.79 16.98
N PHE A 43 4.69 -18.84 16.48
CA PHE A 43 3.87 -17.66 16.22
C PHE A 43 3.43 -16.97 17.51
N ARG A 44 3.03 -17.73 18.56
CA ARG A 44 2.65 -17.17 19.87
C ARG A 44 3.78 -16.40 20.54
N VAL A 45 5.02 -16.85 20.39
CA VAL A 45 6.20 -16.20 20.99
C VAL A 45 6.69 -15.03 20.14
N ALA A 46 6.72 -15.18 18.81
CA ALA A 46 7.31 -14.19 17.91
C ALA A 46 6.39 -12.99 17.63
N GLN A 47 5.08 -13.20 17.52
CA GLN A 47 4.12 -12.14 17.20
C GLN A 47 4.09 -10.98 18.22
N PRO A 48 4.11 -11.22 19.56
CA PRO A 48 4.21 -10.15 20.56
C PRO A 48 5.50 -9.34 20.49
N MET A 49 6.55 -9.86 19.83
CA MET A 49 7.79 -9.12 19.63
C MET A 49 7.66 -8.01 18.56
N LEU A 50 6.57 -7.99 17.79
CA LEU A 50 6.30 -6.90 16.87
C LEU A 50 5.80 -5.67 17.63
N ASN A 51 6.26 -4.49 17.20
CA ASN A 51 5.78 -3.23 17.75
C ASN A 51 4.44 -2.84 17.13
N GLN A 52 3.33 -3.19 17.80
CA GLN A 52 1.98 -2.86 17.34
C GLN A 52 1.78 -1.35 17.16
N GLY A 53 2.42 -0.51 17.98
CA GLY A 53 2.34 0.95 17.88
C GLY A 53 2.91 1.47 16.56
N LEU A 54 4.06 0.95 16.11
CA LEU A 54 4.64 1.32 14.82
C LEU A 54 3.78 0.81 13.64
N GLY A 55 3.23 -0.40 13.76
CA GLY A 55 2.30 -0.94 12.76
C GLY A 55 1.04 -0.09 12.63
N LEU A 56 0.44 0.30 13.77
CA LEU A 56 -0.73 1.15 13.83
C LEU A 56 -0.45 2.56 13.26
N LEU A 57 0.68 3.16 13.66
CA LEU A 57 1.13 4.45 13.12
C LEU A 57 1.25 4.39 11.59
N ASN A 58 1.88 3.36 11.06
CA ASN A 58 2.01 3.16 9.61
C ASN A 58 0.66 3.01 8.92
N THR A 59 -0.31 2.34 9.56
CA THR A 59 -1.66 2.22 9.04
C THR A 59 -2.33 3.58 8.93
N PHE A 60 -2.26 4.42 9.98
CA PHE A 60 -2.80 5.78 9.94
C PHE A 60 -2.12 6.65 8.89
N ILE A 61 -0.80 6.54 8.73
CA ILE A 61 -0.04 7.28 7.70
C ILE A 61 -0.55 6.93 6.30
N LEU A 62 -0.69 5.64 5.97
CA LEU A 62 -1.15 5.22 4.64
C LEU A 62 -2.63 5.56 4.40
N LEU A 63 -3.53 5.32 5.36
CA LEU A 63 -4.95 5.70 5.24
C LEU A 63 -5.13 7.20 5.03
N THR A 64 -4.33 8.04 5.73
CA THR A 64 -4.34 9.49 5.53
C THR A 64 -3.79 9.87 4.16
N SER A 65 -2.73 9.20 3.70
CA SER A 65 -2.18 9.36 2.34
C SER A 65 -3.23 9.04 1.28
N SER A 66 -3.93 7.91 1.45
CA SER A 66 -5.02 7.46 0.57
C SER A 66 -6.17 8.48 0.48
N LEU A 67 -6.55 9.07 1.63
CA LEU A 67 -7.53 10.17 1.66
C LEU A 67 -7.04 11.39 0.86
N PHE A 68 -5.76 11.73 0.92
CA PHE A 68 -5.22 12.85 0.14
C PHE A 68 -5.19 12.55 -1.37
N VAL A 69 -4.95 11.30 -1.78
CA VAL A 69 -5.09 10.90 -3.19
C VAL A 69 -6.54 11.03 -3.64
N ALA A 70 -7.52 10.60 -2.84
CA ALA A 70 -8.94 10.77 -3.16
C ALA A 70 -9.33 12.25 -3.31
N LYS A 71 -8.84 13.13 -2.40
CA LYS A 71 -9.02 14.60 -2.51
C LYS A 71 -8.34 15.18 -3.74
N ALA A 72 -7.16 14.68 -4.11
CA ALA A 72 -6.46 15.09 -5.32
C ALA A 72 -7.27 14.76 -6.58
N MET A 73 -7.84 13.56 -6.64
CA MET A 73 -8.70 13.14 -7.75
C MET A 73 -9.99 13.97 -7.83
N ALA A 74 -10.62 14.27 -6.69
CA ALA A 74 -11.78 15.15 -6.65
C ALA A 74 -11.45 16.57 -7.14
N ALA A 75 -10.33 17.15 -6.70
CA ALA A 75 -9.86 18.46 -7.14
C ALA A 75 -9.50 18.48 -8.64
N ALA A 76 -8.90 17.41 -9.16
CA ALA A 76 -8.61 17.27 -10.59
C ALA A 76 -9.88 17.29 -11.45
N ARG A 77 -10.90 16.52 -11.03
CA ARG A 77 -12.22 16.50 -11.70
C ARG A 77 -12.96 17.83 -11.61
N ALA A 78 -12.78 18.59 -10.53
CA ALA A 78 -13.35 19.92 -10.36
C ALA A 78 -12.58 21.03 -11.13
N GLY A 79 -11.55 20.69 -11.91
CA GLY A 79 -10.76 21.66 -12.68
C GLY A 79 -9.83 22.53 -11.83
N ALA A 80 -9.42 22.05 -10.64
CA ALA A 80 -8.52 22.74 -9.71
C ALA A 80 -7.12 22.07 -9.66
N PRO A 81 -6.28 22.16 -10.71
CA PRO A 81 -5.03 21.43 -10.83
C PRO A 81 -4.00 21.78 -9.74
N HIS A 82 -3.97 23.03 -9.29
CA HIS A 82 -3.07 23.45 -8.21
C HIS A 82 -3.39 22.74 -6.90
N LEU A 83 -4.69 22.63 -6.58
CA LEU A 83 -5.16 21.95 -5.38
C LEU A 83 -4.89 20.43 -5.46
N ALA A 84 -5.14 19.83 -6.62
CA ALA A 84 -4.84 18.44 -6.87
C ALA A 84 -3.34 18.12 -6.72
N ARG A 85 -2.45 18.94 -7.26
CA ARG A 85 -1.00 18.81 -7.06
C ARG A 85 -0.59 18.92 -5.59
N ARG A 86 -1.21 19.85 -4.85
CA ARG A 86 -0.93 20.04 -3.41
C ARG A 86 -1.31 18.80 -2.62
N TRP A 87 -2.52 18.25 -2.83
CA TRP A 87 -2.95 17.03 -2.15
C TRP A 87 -2.08 15.82 -2.51
N THR A 88 -1.71 15.65 -3.79
CA THR A 88 -0.78 14.60 -4.20
C THR A 88 0.58 14.73 -3.53
N SER A 89 1.09 15.97 -3.35
CA SER A 89 2.38 16.18 -2.67
C SER A 89 2.31 15.78 -1.20
N PHE A 90 1.20 16.05 -0.49
CA PHE A 90 1.00 15.56 0.88
C PHE A 90 0.91 14.02 0.93
N ALA A 91 0.24 13.40 -0.02
CA ALA A 91 0.18 11.94 -0.12
C ALA A 91 1.57 11.32 -0.30
N ILE A 92 2.39 11.88 -1.20
CA ILE A 92 3.78 11.46 -1.41
C ILE A 92 4.60 11.60 -0.12
N GLY A 93 4.48 12.74 0.58
CA GLY A 93 5.18 12.97 1.85
C GLY A 93 4.83 11.92 2.91
N LEU A 94 3.56 11.55 3.04
CA LEU A 94 3.11 10.49 3.94
C LEU A 94 3.60 9.12 3.49
N GLY A 95 3.62 8.81 2.20
CA GLY A 95 4.20 7.58 1.68
C GLY A 95 5.70 7.45 2.03
N PHE A 96 6.47 8.53 1.94
CA PHE A 96 7.86 8.55 2.42
C PHE A 96 7.95 8.38 3.94
N ALA A 97 7.06 8.99 4.72
CA ALA A 97 7.02 8.80 6.17
C ALA A 97 6.80 7.31 6.53
N PHE A 98 5.90 6.62 5.82
CA PHE A 98 5.73 5.18 5.96
C PHE A 98 7.03 4.40 5.73
N VAL A 99 7.76 4.71 4.65
CA VAL A 99 9.05 4.06 4.34
C VAL A 99 10.05 4.28 5.47
N VAL A 100 10.17 5.51 5.98
CA VAL A 100 11.08 5.83 7.11
C VAL A 100 10.73 5.02 8.35
N VAL A 101 9.45 4.97 8.74
CA VAL A 101 9.01 4.18 9.90
C VAL A 101 9.31 2.69 9.70
N LYS A 102 9.15 2.16 8.48
CA LYS A 102 9.50 0.77 8.15
C LYS A 102 10.99 0.49 8.25
N VAL A 103 11.83 1.39 7.77
CA VAL A 103 13.28 1.27 7.88
C VAL A 103 13.70 1.27 9.36
N VAL A 104 13.12 2.14 10.18
CA VAL A 104 13.35 2.16 11.63
C VAL A 104 12.93 0.84 12.27
N GLU A 105 11.74 0.31 11.94
CA GLU A 105 11.25 -0.97 12.46
C GLU A 105 12.18 -2.12 12.08
N TYR A 106 12.64 -2.19 10.83
CA TYR A 106 13.58 -3.22 10.37
C TYR A 106 14.92 -3.10 11.09
N SER A 107 15.47 -1.88 11.23
CA SER A 107 16.70 -1.65 11.96
C SER A 107 16.63 -2.14 13.40
N GLN A 108 15.53 -1.83 14.11
CA GLN A 108 15.30 -2.31 15.48
C GLN A 108 15.25 -3.85 15.56
N LYS A 109 14.60 -4.52 14.58
CA LYS A 109 14.53 -5.98 14.55
C LYS A 109 15.90 -6.61 14.31
N VAL A 110 16.62 -6.13 13.30
CA VAL A 110 17.97 -6.62 12.97
C VAL A 110 18.94 -6.39 14.15
N SER A 111 18.89 -5.22 14.80
CA SER A 111 19.72 -4.93 15.99
C SER A 111 19.39 -5.83 17.18
N ALA A 112 18.15 -6.33 17.27
CA ALA A 112 17.75 -7.32 18.29
C ALA A 112 18.08 -8.77 17.88
N GLY A 113 18.77 -9.00 16.77
CA GLY A 113 19.10 -10.33 16.24
C GLY A 113 17.93 -11.06 15.58
N LEU A 114 16.80 -10.36 15.36
CA LEU A 114 15.61 -10.92 14.71
C LEU A 114 15.74 -10.71 13.19
N VAL A 115 16.20 -11.72 12.49
CA VAL A 115 16.45 -11.73 11.04
C VAL A 115 15.54 -12.76 10.35
N PRO A 116 15.40 -12.73 9.02
CA PRO A 116 14.54 -13.70 8.30
C PRO A 116 14.87 -15.16 8.57
N THR A 117 16.10 -15.46 8.96
CA THR A 117 16.58 -16.84 9.28
C THR A 117 16.35 -17.24 10.73
N THR A 118 15.77 -16.38 11.58
CA THR A 118 15.55 -16.67 13.00
C THR A 118 14.49 -17.74 13.21
N ASN A 119 13.36 -17.62 12.53
CA ASN A 119 12.27 -18.60 12.52
C ASN A 119 11.29 -18.30 11.37
N ASP A 120 10.33 -19.21 11.13
CA ASP A 120 9.37 -19.10 10.04
C ASP A 120 8.46 -17.86 10.14
N PHE A 121 8.12 -17.41 11.34
CA PHE A 121 7.37 -16.18 11.52
C PHE A 121 8.13 -14.96 11.01
N PHE A 122 9.39 -14.77 11.39
CA PHE A 122 10.20 -13.63 10.93
C PHE A 122 10.53 -13.74 9.44
N MET A 123 10.73 -14.95 8.91
CA MET A 123 10.87 -15.17 7.47
C MET A 123 9.64 -14.61 6.73
N LEU A 124 8.43 -15.01 7.13
CA LEU A 124 7.18 -14.53 6.52
C LEU A 124 6.96 -13.03 6.74
N PHE A 125 7.26 -12.53 7.94
CA PHE A 125 7.15 -11.10 8.26
C PHE A 125 8.00 -10.24 7.31
N PHE A 126 9.30 -10.56 7.17
CA PHE A 126 10.19 -9.79 6.30
C PHE A 126 9.85 -9.98 4.82
N ALA A 127 9.45 -11.19 4.39
CA ALA A 127 9.04 -11.44 3.01
C ALA A 127 7.80 -10.61 2.64
N PHE A 128 6.73 -10.69 3.43
CA PHE A 128 5.46 -10.02 3.11
C PHE A 128 5.58 -8.50 3.19
N THR A 129 6.20 -8.00 4.27
CA THR A 129 6.37 -6.55 4.44
C THR A 129 7.41 -5.99 3.48
N GLY A 130 8.42 -6.77 3.08
CA GLY A 130 9.43 -6.39 2.08
C GLY A 130 8.84 -6.28 0.67
N ILE A 131 8.05 -7.28 0.24
CA ILE A 131 7.33 -7.22 -1.05
C ILE A 131 6.34 -6.04 -1.04
N HIS A 132 5.60 -5.86 0.06
CA HIS A 132 4.72 -4.70 0.19
C HIS A 132 5.48 -3.37 0.11
N LEU A 133 6.65 -3.26 0.73
CA LEU A 133 7.49 -2.06 0.65
C LEU A 133 7.92 -1.75 -0.79
N MET A 134 8.21 -2.77 -1.60
CA MET A 134 8.45 -2.59 -3.05
C MET A 134 7.23 -2.01 -3.77
N HIS A 135 6.01 -2.47 -3.43
CA HIS A 135 4.77 -1.91 -3.97
C HIS A 135 4.55 -0.46 -3.54
N VAL A 136 4.89 -0.11 -2.29
CA VAL A 136 4.84 1.29 -1.82
C VAL A 136 5.81 2.16 -2.62
N LEU A 137 7.03 1.71 -2.89
CA LEU A 137 8.01 2.46 -3.69
C LEU A 137 7.52 2.63 -5.14
N ALA A 138 6.98 1.58 -5.75
CA ALA A 138 6.34 1.67 -7.07
C ALA A 138 5.15 2.63 -7.07
N GLY A 139 4.33 2.60 -6.01
CA GLY A 139 3.20 3.50 -5.79
C GLY A 139 3.62 4.97 -5.62
N LEU A 140 4.71 5.23 -4.92
CA LEU A 140 5.31 6.56 -4.85
C LEU A 140 5.74 7.06 -6.24
N GLY A 141 6.32 6.18 -7.08
CA GLY A 141 6.58 6.47 -8.49
C GLY A 141 5.29 6.83 -9.26
N ALA A 142 4.24 6.03 -9.08
CA ALA A 142 2.94 6.31 -9.70
C ALA A 142 2.33 7.64 -9.23
N LEU A 143 2.43 7.99 -7.94
CA LEU A 143 1.98 9.29 -7.41
C LEU A 143 2.78 10.47 -7.98
N THR A 144 4.09 10.30 -8.27
CA THR A 144 4.88 11.35 -8.93
C THR A 144 4.41 11.57 -10.37
N ILE A 145 4.06 10.51 -11.10
CA ILE A 145 3.46 10.56 -12.44
C ILE A 145 2.10 11.26 -12.38
N LEU A 146 1.25 10.87 -11.43
CA LEU A 146 -0.05 11.50 -11.18
C LEU A 146 0.12 13.01 -10.97
N ARG A 147 1.03 13.43 -10.07
CA ARG A 147 1.31 14.83 -9.78
C ARG A 147 1.77 15.61 -11.02
N ALA A 148 2.59 15.00 -11.85
CA ALA A 148 3.09 15.63 -13.08
C ALA A 148 1.96 15.81 -14.13
N ARG A 149 1.07 14.83 -14.26
CA ARG A 149 -0.01 14.82 -15.25
C ARG A 149 -1.21 15.68 -14.89
N VAL A 150 -1.63 15.70 -13.62
CA VAL A 150 -2.78 16.49 -13.15
C VAL A 150 -2.70 17.97 -13.52
N GLY A 151 -1.49 18.52 -13.72
CA GLY A 151 -1.34 19.91 -14.15
C GLY A 151 -1.36 20.14 -15.65
N ARG A 152 -1.39 19.06 -16.44
CA ARG A 152 -1.40 19.11 -17.91
C ARG A 152 -2.72 18.63 -18.51
N SER A 153 -3.55 17.95 -17.72
CA SER A 153 -4.84 17.43 -18.17
C SER A 153 -5.83 18.58 -18.35
N THR A 154 -6.59 18.54 -19.44
CA THR A 154 -7.70 19.47 -19.70
C THR A 154 -8.75 19.31 -18.60
N PRO A 155 -9.31 20.40 -18.04
CA PRO A 155 -10.36 20.31 -17.03
C PRO A 155 -11.53 19.44 -17.50
N GLY A 156 -11.96 18.50 -16.65
CA GLY A 156 -13.10 17.62 -16.97
C GLY A 156 -12.79 16.39 -17.82
N THR A 157 -11.53 16.17 -18.25
CA THR A 157 -11.12 14.94 -18.94
C THR A 157 -10.58 13.93 -17.92
N ASN A 158 -11.14 12.71 -17.93
CA ASN A 158 -10.60 11.58 -17.17
C ASN A 158 -9.35 11.05 -17.89
N ASP A 159 -8.15 11.42 -17.44
CA ASP A 159 -6.90 10.83 -17.91
C ASP A 159 -6.78 9.40 -17.33
N PRO A 160 -6.80 8.33 -18.17
CA PRO A 160 -6.75 6.94 -17.70
C PRO A 160 -5.51 6.64 -16.85
N VAL A 161 -4.38 7.29 -17.15
CA VAL A 161 -3.13 7.09 -16.41
C VAL A 161 -3.24 7.69 -15.00
N VAL A 162 -3.87 8.86 -14.87
CA VAL A 162 -4.10 9.50 -13.56
C VAL A 162 -5.01 8.64 -12.70
N GLU A 163 -6.08 8.09 -13.29
CA GLU A 163 -6.98 7.16 -12.59
C GLU A 163 -6.25 5.87 -12.19
N SER A 164 -5.45 5.30 -13.11
CA SER A 164 -4.66 4.10 -12.85
C SER A 164 -3.67 4.28 -11.69
N CYS A 165 -2.97 5.40 -11.64
CA CYS A 165 -2.04 5.71 -10.54
C CYS A 165 -2.76 5.80 -9.18
N ALA A 166 -3.94 6.42 -9.14
CA ALA A 166 -4.73 6.53 -7.93
C ALA A 166 -5.26 5.16 -7.46
N ILE A 167 -5.78 4.34 -8.38
CA ILE A 167 -6.29 2.98 -8.09
C ILE A 167 -5.15 2.09 -7.57
N PHE A 168 -3.97 2.15 -8.20
CA PHE A 168 -2.80 1.40 -7.75
C PHE A 168 -2.40 1.77 -6.32
N TRP A 169 -2.38 3.07 -5.98
CA TRP A 169 -2.07 3.51 -4.61
C TRP A 169 -3.08 2.99 -3.59
N HIS A 170 -4.38 3.05 -3.90
CA HIS A 170 -5.43 2.52 -3.02
C HIS A 170 -5.32 0.99 -2.84
N MET A 171 -4.92 0.25 -3.88
CA MET A 171 -4.64 -1.18 -3.76
C MET A 171 -3.49 -1.44 -2.78
N VAL A 172 -2.38 -0.70 -2.91
CA VAL A 172 -1.21 -0.82 -2.02
C VAL A 172 -1.60 -0.55 -0.56
N ASP A 173 -2.40 0.49 -0.30
CA ASP A 173 -2.91 0.82 1.02
C ASP A 173 -3.79 -0.31 1.59
N LEU A 174 -4.71 -0.86 0.80
CA LEU A 174 -5.57 -1.98 1.19
C LEU A 174 -4.74 -3.23 1.55
N LEU A 175 -3.73 -3.56 0.77
CA LEU A 175 -2.80 -4.67 1.07
C LEU A 175 -2.10 -4.47 2.41
N TRP A 176 -1.70 -3.23 2.74
CA TRP A 176 -1.12 -2.94 4.06
C TRP A 176 -2.09 -3.20 5.20
N VAL A 177 -3.34 -2.75 5.08
CA VAL A 177 -4.37 -2.97 6.12
C VAL A 177 -4.56 -4.47 6.39
N MET A 178 -4.58 -5.29 5.34
CA MET A 178 -4.67 -6.75 5.47
C MET A 178 -3.42 -7.35 6.15
N LEU A 179 -2.22 -6.91 5.73
CA LEU A 179 -0.96 -7.33 6.35
C LEU A 179 -0.90 -6.94 7.83
N PHE A 180 -1.31 -5.72 8.17
CA PHE A 180 -1.36 -5.24 9.54
C PHE A 180 -2.29 -6.11 10.40
N ALA A 181 -3.49 -6.43 9.91
CA ALA A 181 -4.43 -7.27 10.63
C ALA A 181 -3.86 -8.66 10.93
N ILE A 182 -3.21 -9.29 9.94
CA ILE A 182 -2.68 -10.66 10.09
C ILE A 182 -1.42 -10.70 10.93
N LEU A 183 -0.49 -9.76 10.74
CA LEU A 183 0.81 -9.78 11.41
C LEU A 183 0.77 -9.18 12.81
N TYR A 184 0.03 -8.10 13.03
CA TYR A 184 0.10 -7.30 14.26
C TYR A 184 -1.10 -7.47 15.20
N MET A 185 -2.32 -7.75 14.68
CA MET A 185 -3.54 -7.78 15.51
C MET A 185 -3.94 -9.17 15.97
N HIS A 186 -3.49 -10.23 15.29
CA HIS A 186 -3.93 -11.57 15.61
C HIS A 186 -3.11 -12.16 16.75
N ARG A 187 -3.68 -12.22 17.94
CA ARG A 187 -3.17 -12.90 19.14
C ARG A 187 -3.72 -14.32 19.26
#